data_d7d9638e24b7e8bd9039572e37acfa9f
#
_entry.id   d7d9638e24b7e8bd9039572e37acfa9f
#
_cell.length_a   1.000
_cell.length_b   1.000
_cell.length_c   1.000
_cell.angle_alpha   90.00
_cell.angle_beta   90.00
_cell.angle_gamma   90.00
#
_symmetry.space_group_name_H-M   'P 1'
#
loop_
_entity.id
_entity.type
_entity.pdbx_description
1 polymer ?
#
loop_
_entity_poly.entity_id
_entity_poly.type
_entity_poly.pdbx_seq_one_letter_code
_entity_poly.pdbx_strand_id
1 'polypeptide(L)'
;MLYWLTALSDGGDIWNLFRYITFRSGGAFLTALVFGFLFGKPLINVLRKRQGKGQPIRDDGPEAHIAKVGTPTMGGLLIVGALVTSTLLWARWDNPFVWMVLFVTLAYAAIGFADDYAKVSKQNTKGVPGKLRLALGILIAVIAAVWAAQFHPEPLQNKLALPVFKDTLINLGILYIPFAVVVVVGAANAVNLTDGLDGLAIMPVMIAGSTLGVIAYAVGRVDFTEYLDVHYVPGTGEIFIFTMALFGAGLGFLWYNAPPAAVFMGDTGSLALGGALGAIAVATKHELVLAIVGGLFVVEALSVIIQVLYFKRTGKRVFLMAPIHHHYEKKGWAEPTIVIRFWIISLILAMIGLATLKVR
;
A
#
# COMPACT_ATOMS: atom_id res chain seq x y z
N MET A 1 -17.50 -13.61 2.62
CA MET A 1 -18.66 -14.31 2.03
C MET A 1 -18.41 -15.84 1.99
N LEU A 2 -17.41 -16.30 1.28
CA LEU A 2 -17.12 -17.76 1.16
C LEU A 2 -16.76 -18.45 2.48
N TYR A 3 -16.24 -17.72 3.48
CA TYR A 3 -16.02 -18.26 4.81
C TYR A 3 -17.25 -18.97 5.40
N TRP A 4 -18.44 -18.44 5.16
CA TRP A 4 -19.69 -18.98 5.72
C TRP A 4 -20.11 -20.34 5.14
N LEU A 5 -19.44 -20.79 4.05
CA LEU A 5 -19.62 -22.15 3.53
C LEU A 5 -19.15 -23.21 4.54
N THR A 6 -18.34 -22.83 5.53
CA THR A 6 -17.96 -23.70 6.66
C THR A 6 -19.16 -24.17 7.48
N ALA A 7 -20.28 -23.44 7.44
CA ALA A 7 -21.52 -23.85 8.11
C ALA A 7 -22.17 -25.08 7.45
N LEU A 8 -21.77 -25.43 6.22
CA LEU A 8 -22.22 -26.61 5.50
C LEU A 8 -21.33 -27.85 5.76
N SER A 9 -20.21 -27.65 6.48
CA SER A 9 -19.25 -28.72 6.76
C SER A 9 -19.65 -29.52 7.97
N ASP A 10 -19.55 -30.84 7.85
CA ASP A 10 -19.65 -31.82 8.96
C ASP A 10 -18.27 -32.23 9.53
N GLY A 11 -17.19 -31.54 9.07
CA GLY A 11 -15.84 -31.63 9.63
C GLY A 11 -14.81 -32.40 8.81
N GLY A 12 -15.22 -33.17 7.79
CA GLY A 12 -14.33 -33.99 6.96
C GLY A 12 -14.38 -33.69 5.45
N ASP A 13 -15.19 -32.74 5.03
CA ASP A 13 -15.50 -32.44 3.65
C ASP A 13 -14.75 -31.23 3.08
N ILE A 14 -14.97 -30.92 1.79
CA ILE A 14 -14.35 -29.80 1.08
C ILE A 14 -14.72 -28.44 1.68
N TRP A 15 -15.90 -28.32 2.31
CA TRP A 15 -16.37 -27.07 2.91
C TRP A 15 -15.54 -26.67 4.13
N ASN A 16 -14.88 -27.62 4.80
CA ASN A 16 -13.97 -27.33 5.92
C ASN A 16 -12.73 -26.54 5.48
N LEU A 17 -12.34 -26.59 4.21
CA LEU A 17 -11.21 -25.83 3.68
C LEU A 17 -11.39 -24.30 3.84
N PHE A 18 -12.64 -23.81 3.75
CA PHE A 18 -12.95 -22.40 3.91
C PHE A 18 -12.72 -21.86 5.33
N ARG A 19 -12.52 -22.74 6.32
CA ARG A 19 -12.12 -22.36 7.67
C ARG A 19 -10.68 -21.86 7.73
N TYR A 20 -9.79 -22.38 6.90
CA TYR A 20 -8.36 -22.10 6.95
C TYR A 20 -8.01 -20.79 6.27
N ILE A 21 -7.31 -19.89 6.99
CA ILE A 21 -6.84 -18.60 6.46
C ILE A 21 -5.94 -18.82 5.24
N THR A 22 -5.03 -19.80 5.28
CA THR A 22 -4.11 -20.11 4.18
C THR A 22 -4.83 -20.48 2.90
N PHE A 23 -5.89 -21.29 2.97
CA PHE A 23 -6.72 -21.65 1.81
C PHE A 23 -7.43 -20.41 1.25
N ARG A 24 -8.06 -19.62 2.12
CA ARG A 24 -8.76 -18.39 1.72
C ARG A 24 -7.81 -17.32 1.17
N SER A 25 -6.59 -17.25 1.68
CA SER A 25 -5.55 -16.35 1.16
C SER A 25 -5.11 -16.73 -0.24
N GLY A 26 -4.93 -18.05 -0.51
CA GLY A 26 -4.65 -18.53 -1.86
C GLY A 26 -5.80 -18.25 -2.83
N GLY A 27 -7.04 -18.48 -2.39
CA GLY A 27 -8.24 -18.14 -3.15
C GLY A 27 -8.36 -16.63 -3.42
N ALA A 28 -8.05 -15.80 -2.43
CA ALA A 28 -8.05 -14.35 -2.57
C ALA A 28 -7.01 -13.86 -3.59
N PHE A 29 -5.80 -14.40 -3.52
CA PHE A 29 -4.74 -14.12 -4.47
C PHE A 29 -5.17 -14.45 -5.92
N LEU A 30 -5.64 -15.69 -6.13
CA LEU A 30 -6.04 -16.14 -7.47
C LEU A 30 -7.23 -15.34 -8.01
N THR A 31 -8.23 -15.06 -7.17
CA THR A 31 -9.41 -14.27 -7.57
C THR A 31 -9.00 -12.87 -8.02
N ALA A 32 -8.13 -12.19 -7.26
CA ALA A 32 -7.66 -10.86 -7.61
C ALA A 32 -6.79 -10.85 -8.88
N LEU A 33 -5.92 -11.85 -9.05
CA LEU A 33 -5.10 -12.01 -10.25
C LEU A 33 -5.94 -12.23 -11.50
N VAL A 34 -6.90 -13.17 -11.43
CA VAL A 34 -7.84 -13.46 -12.54
C VAL A 34 -8.69 -12.24 -12.86
N PHE A 35 -9.16 -11.50 -11.86
CA PHE A 35 -9.87 -10.23 -12.06
C PHE A 35 -9.00 -9.25 -12.88
N GLY A 36 -7.72 -9.12 -12.53
CA GLY A 36 -6.76 -8.28 -13.25
C GLY A 36 -6.67 -8.65 -14.73
N PHE A 37 -6.56 -9.93 -15.05
CA PHE A 37 -6.47 -10.40 -16.44
C PHE A 37 -7.79 -10.22 -17.21
N LEU A 38 -8.93 -10.50 -16.58
CA LEU A 38 -10.23 -10.38 -17.24
C LEU A 38 -10.63 -8.92 -17.51
N PHE A 39 -10.42 -8.05 -16.54
CA PHE A 39 -10.90 -6.67 -16.59
C PHE A 39 -9.83 -5.65 -16.99
N GLY A 40 -8.54 -6.01 -17.00
CA GLY A 40 -7.47 -5.07 -17.29
C GLY A 40 -7.54 -4.48 -18.68
N LYS A 41 -7.53 -5.31 -19.72
CA LYS A 41 -7.63 -4.83 -21.12
C LYS A 41 -8.92 -4.07 -21.42
N PRO A 42 -10.12 -4.53 -21.01
CA PRO A 42 -11.35 -3.76 -21.13
C PRO A 42 -11.27 -2.38 -20.47
N LEU A 43 -10.78 -2.31 -19.21
CA LEU A 43 -10.65 -1.04 -18.50
C LEU A 43 -9.67 -0.09 -19.20
N ILE A 44 -8.50 -0.57 -19.61
CA ILE A 44 -7.50 0.24 -20.33
C ILE A 44 -8.12 0.83 -21.61
N ASN A 45 -8.88 0.05 -22.35
CA ASN A 45 -9.55 0.52 -23.57
C ASN A 45 -10.59 1.62 -23.27
N VAL A 46 -11.36 1.48 -22.18
CA VAL A 46 -12.32 2.50 -21.73
C VAL A 46 -11.59 3.77 -21.31
N LEU A 47 -10.53 3.64 -20.50
CA LEU A 47 -9.73 4.79 -20.04
C LEU A 47 -9.10 5.53 -21.25
N ARG A 48 -8.49 4.80 -22.18
CA ARG A 48 -7.90 5.38 -23.39
C ARG A 48 -8.93 6.15 -24.24
N LYS A 49 -10.14 5.59 -24.42
CA LYS A 49 -11.22 6.28 -25.16
C LYS A 49 -11.70 7.55 -24.44
N ARG A 50 -11.80 7.51 -23.11
CA ARG A 50 -12.32 8.64 -22.31
C ARG A 50 -11.31 9.73 -22.06
N GLN A 51 -10.02 9.39 -21.93
CA GLN A 51 -8.95 10.35 -21.59
C GLN A 51 -8.33 10.99 -22.84
N GLY A 52 -8.47 10.40 -24.03
CA GLY A 52 -7.97 10.95 -25.29
C GLY A 52 -6.46 11.15 -25.31
N LYS A 53 -5.99 12.27 -24.76
CA LYS A 53 -4.56 12.62 -24.69
C LYS A 53 -3.77 11.95 -23.54
N GLY A 54 -4.45 11.15 -22.70
CA GLY A 54 -3.84 10.55 -21.52
C GLY A 54 -3.58 11.53 -20.38
N GLN A 55 -2.64 11.16 -19.49
CA GLN A 55 -2.24 12.03 -18.39
C GLN A 55 -1.38 13.19 -18.90
N PRO A 56 -1.64 14.45 -18.43
CA PRO A 56 -0.75 15.57 -18.72
C PRO A 56 0.64 15.33 -18.11
N ILE A 57 1.68 15.42 -18.94
CA ILE A 57 3.07 15.28 -18.51
C ILE A 57 3.60 16.65 -18.08
N ARG A 58 4.47 16.68 -17.06
CA ARG A 58 5.12 17.91 -16.59
C ARG A 58 6.24 18.33 -17.54
N ASP A 59 6.30 19.61 -17.86
CA ASP A 59 7.32 20.17 -18.76
C ASP A 59 8.76 20.13 -18.18
N ASP A 60 8.88 20.03 -16.84
CA ASP A 60 10.16 19.95 -16.12
C ASP A 60 10.65 18.53 -15.86
N GLY A 61 9.93 17.51 -16.38
CA GLY A 61 10.25 16.10 -16.23
C GLY A 61 11.45 15.63 -17.10
N PRO A 62 11.90 14.37 -16.92
CA PRO A 62 12.87 13.73 -17.82
C PRO A 62 12.34 13.62 -19.25
N GLU A 63 13.22 13.81 -20.25
CA GLU A 63 12.83 13.73 -21.67
C GLU A 63 12.23 12.38 -22.07
N ALA A 64 12.66 11.29 -21.43
CA ALA A 64 12.11 9.95 -21.65
C ALA A 64 10.58 9.86 -21.39
N HIS A 65 10.03 10.75 -20.55
CA HIS A 65 8.61 10.79 -20.25
C HIS A 65 7.76 11.33 -21.42
N ILE A 66 8.35 12.07 -22.35
CA ILE A 66 7.66 12.59 -23.54
C ILE A 66 7.16 11.43 -24.41
N ALA A 67 7.91 10.32 -24.49
CA ALA A 67 7.50 9.12 -25.22
C ALA A 67 6.24 8.42 -24.64
N LYS A 68 5.89 8.74 -23.40
CA LYS A 68 4.74 8.14 -22.67
C LYS A 68 3.44 8.96 -22.86
N VAL A 69 3.45 10.02 -23.68
CA VAL A 69 2.23 10.80 -24.00
C VAL A 69 1.17 9.89 -24.59
N GLY A 70 -0.08 10.02 -24.08
CA GLY A 70 -1.20 9.18 -24.52
C GLY A 70 -1.43 7.92 -23.71
N THR A 71 -0.53 7.56 -22.79
CA THR A 71 -0.78 6.47 -21.85
C THR A 71 -1.86 6.89 -20.84
N PRO A 72 -2.96 6.12 -20.69
CA PRO A 72 -4.01 6.45 -19.75
C PRO A 72 -3.56 6.28 -18.30
N THR A 73 -4.07 7.12 -17.41
CA THR A 73 -3.92 7.00 -15.95
C THR A 73 -5.16 6.37 -15.32
N MET A 74 -5.22 6.30 -13.98
CA MET A 74 -6.29 5.70 -13.18
C MET A 74 -6.33 4.16 -13.25
N GLY A 75 -5.20 3.52 -13.58
CA GLY A 75 -5.07 2.05 -13.51
C GLY A 75 -5.26 1.50 -12.08
N GLY A 76 -5.12 2.35 -11.07
CA GLY A 76 -5.48 2.05 -9.69
C GLY A 76 -6.91 1.54 -9.50
N LEU A 77 -7.84 1.89 -10.40
CA LEU A 77 -9.21 1.34 -10.39
C LEU A 77 -9.22 -0.18 -10.58
N LEU A 78 -8.31 -0.72 -11.41
CA LEU A 78 -8.16 -2.17 -11.60
C LEU A 78 -7.69 -2.82 -10.30
N ILE A 79 -6.68 -2.23 -9.67
CA ILE A 79 -6.09 -2.75 -8.42
C ILE A 79 -7.14 -2.75 -7.32
N VAL A 80 -7.78 -1.60 -7.07
CA VAL A 80 -8.78 -1.44 -6.01
C VAL A 80 -9.99 -2.33 -6.26
N GLY A 81 -10.49 -2.42 -7.50
CA GLY A 81 -11.59 -3.29 -7.86
C GLY A 81 -11.30 -4.77 -7.60
N ALA A 82 -10.12 -5.26 -8.03
CA ALA A 82 -9.68 -6.63 -7.80
C ALA A 82 -9.50 -6.94 -6.31
N LEU A 83 -8.83 -6.03 -5.59
CA LEU A 83 -8.54 -6.15 -4.16
C LEU A 83 -9.82 -6.20 -3.33
N VAL A 84 -10.73 -5.26 -3.54
CA VAL A 84 -11.99 -5.17 -2.78
C VAL A 84 -12.88 -6.38 -3.05
N THR A 85 -13.09 -6.71 -4.33
CA THR A 85 -13.91 -7.86 -4.72
C THR A 85 -13.37 -9.15 -4.10
N SER A 86 -12.07 -9.37 -4.21
CA SER A 86 -11.42 -10.56 -3.67
C SER A 86 -11.50 -10.59 -2.12
N THR A 87 -11.21 -9.48 -1.45
CA THR A 87 -11.29 -9.41 0.01
C THR A 87 -12.71 -9.68 0.51
N LEU A 88 -13.73 -9.09 -0.11
CA LEU A 88 -15.13 -9.32 0.26
C LEU A 88 -15.58 -10.76 0.03
N LEU A 89 -15.05 -11.45 -0.98
CA LEU A 89 -15.35 -12.86 -1.22
C LEU A 89 -14.74 -13.77 -0.16
N TRP A 90 -13.48 -13.56 0.22
CA TRP A 90 -12.70 -14.53 0.99
C TRP A 90 -12.52 -14.19 2.47
N ALA A 91 -12.50 -12.89 2.85
CA ALA A 91 -12.34 -12.49 4.25
C ALA A 91 -13.62 -12.68 5.07
N ARG A 92 -13.45 -12.71 6.39
CA ARG A 92 -14.55 -12.70 7.36
C ARG A 92 -15.12 -11.30 7.51
N TRP A 93 -16.42 -11.18 7.36
CA TRP A 93 -17.11 -9.89 7.45
C TRP A 93 -17.37 -9.41 8.90
N ASP A 94 -17.26 -10.30 9.86
CA ASP A 94 -17.34 -9.98 11.29
C ASP A 94 -16.03 -9.43 11.87
N ASN A 95 -14.97 -9.32 11.04
CA ASN A 95 -13.66 -8.86 11.49
C ASN A 95 -13.53 -7.33 11.34
N PRO A 96 -13.31 -6.58 12.44
CA PRO A 96 -13.23 -5.11 12.39
C PRO A 96 -11.99 -4.59 11.68
N PHE A 97 -10.85 -5.30 11.74
CA PHE A 97 -9.62 -4.88 11.08
C PHE A 97 -9.70 -4.99 9.57
N VAL A 98 -10.42 -6.01 9.03
CA VAL A 98 -10.67 -6.12 7.59
C VAL A 98 -11.43 -4.91 7.09
N TRP A 99 -12.50 -4.51 7.79
CA TRP A 99 -13.29 -3.33 7.42
C TRP A 99 -12.51 -2.03 7.55
N MET A 100 -11.67 -1.90 8.58
CA MET A 100 -10.81 -0.73 8.76
C MET A 100 -9.84 -0.57 7.59
N VAL A 101 -9.15 -1.64 7.19
CA VAL A 101 -8.19 -1.59 6.08
C VAL A 101 -8.92 -1.34 4.74
N LEU A 102 -10.09 -1.97 4.51
CA LEU A 102 -10.92 -1.70 3.35
C LEU A 102 -11.41 -0.24 3.31
N PHE A 103 -11.86 0.30 4.44
CA PHE A 103 -12.29 1.69 4.56
C PHE A 103 -11.16 2.66 4.17
N VAL A 104 -9.97 2.50 4.76
CA VAL A 104 -8.82 3.35 4.44
C VAL A 104 -8.47 3.25 2.96
N THR A 105 -8.40 2.03 2.42
CA THR A 105 -8.09 1.78 1.01
C THR A 105 -9.07 2.49 0.08
N LEU A 106 -10.37 2.31 0.31
CA LEU A 106 -11.42 2.91 -0.53
C LEU A 106 -11.49 4.43 -0.38
N ALA A 107 -11.33 4.95 0.83
CA ALA A 107 -11.37 6.39 1.07
C ALA A 107 -10.17 7.11 0.43
N TYR A 108 -8.96 6.56 0.53
CA TYR A 108 -7.80 7.10 -0.18
C TYR A 108 -7.91 6.90 -1.70
N ALA A 109 -8.47 5.78 -2.17
CA ALA A 109 -8.79 5.59 -3.59
C ALA A 109 -9.73 6.67 -4.11
N ALA A 110 -10.75 7.04 -3.34
CA ALA A 110 -11.69 8.10 -3.71
C ALA A 110 -11.01 9.48 -3.82
N ILE A 111 -10.10 9.81 -2.87
CA ILE A 111 -9.30 11.03 -2.95
C ILE A 111 -8.44 11.02 -4.22
N GLY A 112 -7.72 9.92 -4.47
CA GLY A 112 -6.85 9.78 -5.64
C GLY A 112 -7.64 9.81 -6.95
N PHE A 113 -8.81 9.17 -6.99
CA PHE A 113 -9.71 9.23 -8.13
C PHE A 113 -10.16 10.64 -8.45
N ALA A 114 -10.55 11.42 -7.42
CA ALA A 114 -10.95 12.81 -7.61
C ALA A 114 -9.78 13.68 -8.14
N ASP A 115 -8.56 13.41 -7.68
CA ASP A 115 -7.35 14.09 -8.12
C ASP A 115 -7.01 13.75 -9.58
N ASP A 116 -6.97 12.46 -9.93
CA ASP A 116 -6.71 11.99 -11.29
C ASP A 116 -7.79 12.48 -12.26
N TYR A 117 -9.06 12.40 -11.85
CA TYR A 117 -10.18 12.87 -12.68
C TYR A 117 -10.11 14.37 -12.94
N ALA A 118 -9.74 15.17 -11.92
CA ALA A 118 -9.57 16.61 -12.08
C ALA A 118 -8.40 16.96 -13.03
N LYS A 119 -7.29 16.22 -12.98
CA LYS A 119 -6.15 16.38 -13.89
C LYS A 119 -6.52 16.05 -15.33
N VAL A 120 -7.19 14.91 -15.54
CA VAL A 120 -7.58 14.46 -16.87
C VAL A 120 -8.66 15.34 -17.48
N SER A 121 -9.72 15.69 -16.73
CA SER A 121 -10.84 16.48 -17.25
C SER A 121 -10.44 17.92 -17.60
N LYS A 122 -9.54 18.52 -16.81
CA LYS A 122 -9.03 19.89 -17.02
C LYS A 122 -7.78 19.94 -17.89
N GLN A 123 -7.22 18.80 -18.29
CA GLN A 123 -5.97 18.68 -19.04
C GLN A 123 -4.84 19.54 -18.42
N ASN A 124 -4.71 19.50 -17.10
CA ASN A 124 -3.66 20.20 -16.38
C ASN A 124 -3.11 19.33 -15.21
N THR A 125 -1.95 19.69 -14.70
CA THR A 125 -1.25 18.93 -13.65
C THR A 125 -1.67 19.32 -12.23
N LYS A 126 -2.60 20.27 -12.03
CA LYS A 126 -2.90 20.83 -10.70
C LYS A 126 -3.77 19.94 -9.82
N GLY A 127 -4.67 19.13 -10.40
CA GLY A 127 -5.55 18.21 -9.64
C GLY A 127 -6.37 18.88 -8.53
N VAL A 128 -6.60 18.13 -7.46
CA VAL A 128 -7.25 18.61 -6.22
C VAL A 128 -6.24 19.44 -5.41
N PRO A 129 -6.66 20.54 -4.77
CA PRO A 129 -5.78 21.35 -3.93
C PRO A 129 -5.08 20.50 -2.86
N GLY A 130 -3.74 20.56 -2.79
CA GLY A 130 -2.94 19.71 -1.90
C GLY A 130 -3.34 19.81 -0.42
N LYS A 131 -3.75 21.00 0.05
CA LYS A 131 -4.24 21.21 1.43
C LYS A 131 -5.53 20.40 1.70
N LEU A 132 -6.46 20.37 0.74
CA LEU A 132 -7.71 19.61 0.87
C LEU A 132 -7.41 18.11 0.86
N ARG A 133 -6.55 17.64 -0.06
CA ARG A 133 -6.12 16.24 -0.13
C ARG A 133 -5.47 15.78 1.19
N LEU A 134 -4.60 16.62 1.76
CA LEU A 134 -3.96 16.34 3.04
C LEU A 134 -4.98 16.33 4.20
N ALA A 135 -5.89 17.29 4.26
CA ALA A 135 -6.92 17.36 5.31
C ALA A 135 -7.85 16.15 5.30
N LEU A 136 -8.30 15.72 4.10
CA LEU A 136 -9.11 14.51 3.95
C LEU A 136 -8.32 13.26 4.33
N GLY A 137 -7.04 13.16 3.93
CA GLY A 137 -6.16 12.07 4.32
C GLY A 137 -5.96 11.98 5.84
N ILE A 138 -5.77 13.11 6.51
CA ILE A 138 -5.69 13.18 7.98
C ILE A 138 -7.00 12.72 8.62
N LEU A 139 -8.15 13.17 8.12
CA LEU A 139 -9.46 12.75 8.65
C LEU A 139 -9.65 11.23 8.57
N ILE A 140 -9.34 10.63 7.41
CA ILE A 140 -9.42 9.18 7.23
C ILE A 140 -8.47 8.45 8.20
N ALA A 141 -7.25 8.94 8.34
CA ALA A 141 -6.25 8.36 9.23
C ALA A 141 -6.65 8.47 10.71
N VAL A 142 -7.28 9.57 11.14
CA VAL A 142 -7.83 9.73 12.50
C VAL A 142 -8.92 8.68 12.75
N ILE A 143 -9.85 8.51 11.81
CA ILE A 143 -10.91 7.49 11.93
C ILE A 143 -10.29 6.10 12.06
N ALA A 144 -9.31 5.76 11.23
CA ALA A 144 -8.62 4.47 11.28
C ALA A 144 -7.86 4.26 12.59
N ALA A 145 -7.16 5.29 13.10
CA ALA A 145 -6.41 5.23 14.35
C ALA A 145 -7.34 5.01 15.56
N VAL A 146 -8.47 5.74 15.62
CA VAL A 146 -9.48 5.55 16.66
C VAL A 146 -10.12 4.17 16.56
N TRP A 147 -10.46 3.73 15.34
CA TRP A 147 -11.01 2.40 15.09
C TRP A 147 -10.04 1.31 15.60
N ALA A 148 -8.76 1.36 15.19
CA ALA A 148 -7.77 0.40 15.66
C ALA A 148 -7.62 0.40 17.19
N ALA A 149 -7.57 1.59 17.82
CA ALA A 149 -7.45 1.71 19.26
C ALA A 149 -8.59 1.05 20.02
N GLN A 150 -9.83 1.06 19.47
CA GLN A 150 -10.99 0.41 20.10
C GLN A 150 -10.94 -1.12 20.08
N PHE A 151 -10.25 -1.71 19.06
CA PHE A 151 -10.18 -3.16 18.89
C PHE A 151 -8.85 -3.78 19.30
N HIS A 152 -7.86 -2.96 19.67
CA HIS A 152 -6.63 -3.48 20.27
C HIS A 152 -6.89 -4.00 21.69
N PRO A 153 -6.21 -5.11 22.10
CA PRO A 153 -6.25 -5.57 23.48
C PRO A 153 -5.76 -4.48 24.45
N GLU A 154 -6.35 -4.42 25.66
CA GLU A 154 -5.98 -3.42 26.69
C GLU A 154 -4.47 -3.25 26.90
N PRO A 155 -3.65 -4.33 26.96
CA PRO A 155 -2.21 -4.20 27.15
C PRO A 155 -1.50 -3.42 26.04
N LEU A 156 -2.08 -3.37 24.81
CA LEU A 156 -1.51 -2.73 23.62
C LEU A 156 -2.19 -1.41 23.26
N GLN A 157 -3.31 -1.10 23.89
CA GLN A 157 -4.10 0.08 23.57
C GLN A 157 -3.30 1.35 23.82
N ASN A 158 -3.25 2.25 22.83
CA ASN A 158 -2.51 3.52 22.86
C ASN A 158 -1.00 3.40 23.16
N LYS A 159 -0.42 2.21 22.96
CA LYS A 159 1.01 1.98 23.13
C LYS A 159 1.70 1.72 21.81
N LEU A 160 2.97 2.08 21.72
CA LEU A 160 3.87 1.77 20.61
C LEU A 160 4.72 0.56 20.98
N ALA A 161 4.69 -0.46 20.15
CA ALA A 161 5.58 -1.61 20.27
C ALA A 161 6.90 -1.33 19.54
N LEU A 162 8.02 -1.58 20.21
CA LEU A 162 9.34 -1.43 19.61
C LEU A 162 9.77 -2.74 18.95
N PRO A 163 10.17 -2.72 17.66
CA PRO A 163 10.80 -3.89 17.05
C PRO A 163 12.11 -4.20 17.79
N VAL A 164 12.45 -5.49 17.92
CA VAL A 164 13.67 -5.97 18.63
C VAL A 164 13.54 -5.92 20.15
N PHE A 165 12.99 -4.87 20.75
CA PHE A 165 12.80 -4.72 22.20
C PHE A 165 11.39 -5.16 22.60
N LYS A 166 11.16 -6.47 22.62
CA LYS A 166 9.82 -7.08 22.67
C LYS A 166 9.02 -6.78 23.93
N ASP A 167 9.70 -6.67 25.08
CA ASP A 167 9.06 -6.32 26.37
C ASP A 167 8.78 -4.83 26.52
N THR A 168 9.25 -4.01 25.56
CA THR A 168 9.16 -2.56 25.67
C THR A 168 7.95 -2.01 24.91
N LEU A 169 6.95 -1.62 25.67
CA LEU A 169 5.79 -0.87 25.19
C LEU A 169 5.86 0.57 25.66
N ILE A 170 5.98 1.50 24.73
CA ILE A 170 5.95 2.94 25.04
C ILE A 170 4.49 3.39 25.10
N ASN A 171 4.03 3.79 26.29
CA ASN A 171 2.69 4.34 26.41
C ASN A 171 2.66 5.79 25.88
N LEU A 172 2.03 5.97 24.72
CA LEU A 172 1.85 7.29 24.10
C LEU A 172 0.56 7.98 24.55
N GLY A 173 -0.35 7.26 25.20
CA GLY A 173 -1.65 7.79 25.57
C GLY A 173 -2.36 8.41 24.37
N ILE A 174 -2.87 9.64 24.52
CA ILE A 174 -3.58 10.35 23.43
C ILE A 174 -2.66 10.66 22.22
N LEU A 175 -1.35 10.72 22.41
CA LEU A 175 -0.37 10.97 21.34
C LEU A 175 -0.25 9.79 20.37
N TYR A 176 -0.80 8.61 20.70
CA TYR A 176 -0.87 7.49 19.79
C TYR A 176 -1.67 7.83 18.52
N ILE A 177 -2.78 8.56 18.65
CA ILE A 177 -3.62 8.95 17.51
C ILE A 177 -2.85 9.79 16.48
N PRO A 178 -2.23 10.94 16.85
CA PRO A 178 -1.44 11.71 15.89
C PRO A 178 -0.23 10.92 15.35
N PHE A 179 0.38 10.03 16.12
CA PHE A 179 1.44 9.14 15.63
C PHE A 179 0.91 8.20 14.54
N ALA A 180 -0.20 7.49 14.78
CA ALA A 180 -0.82 6.61 13.79
C ALA A 180 -1.26 7.39 12.53
N VAL A 181 -1.75 8.62 12.68
CA VAL A 181 -2.07 9.51 11.56
C VAL A 181 -0.82 9.80 10.72
N VAL A 182 0.31 10.11 11.34
CA VAL A 182 1.58 10.33 10.62
C VAL A 182 1.99 9.07 9.85
N VAL A 183 1.81 7.87 10.44
CA VAL A 183 2.11 6.60 9.77
C VAL A 183 1.24 6.40 8.54
N VAL A 184 -0.09 6.54 8.65
CA VAL A 184 -1.02 6.29 7.54
C VAL A 184 -0.86 7.34 6.44
N VAL A 185 -0.88 8.63 6.80
CA VAL A 185 -0.72 9.74 5.85
C VAL A 185 0.67 9.71 5.20
N GLY A 186 1.69 9.44 6.01
CA GLY A 186 3.08 9.32 5.55
C GLY A 186 3.22 8.20 4.52
N ALA A 187 2.72 7.00 4.82
CA ALA A 187 2.75 5.86 3.91
C ALA A 187 1.99 6.15 2.60
N ALA A 188 0.77 6.73 2.69
CA ALA A 188 -0.03 7.07 1.51
C ALA A 188 0.73 8.02 0.57
N ASN A 189 1.31 9.10 1.11
CA ASN A 189 2.04 10.07 0.29
C ASN A 189 3.41 9.54 -0.17
N ALA A 190 4.10 8.73 0.62
CA ALA A 190 5.39 8.14 0.25
C ALA A 190 5.27 7.17 -0.93
N VAL A 191 4.25 6.31 -0.93
CA VAL A 191 3.94 5.44 -2.07
C VAL A 191 3.56 6.26 -3.30
N ASN A 192 2.76 7.32 -3.13
CA ASN A 192 2.39 8.21 -4.24
C ASN A 192 3.61 8.93 -4.85
N LEU A 193 4.57 9.37 -4.03
CA LEU A 193 5.82 9.96 -4.51
C LEU A 193 6.71 8.94 -5.25
N THR A 194 6.62 7.66 -4.92
CA THR A 194 7.40 6.59 -5.55
C THR A 194 6.83 6.17 -6.91
N ASP A 195 5.56 6.48 -7.19
CA ASP A 195 4.88 6.10 -8.44
C ASP A 195 5.27 7.02 -9.62
N GLY A 196 6.57 7.12 -9.89
CA GLY A 196 7.13 7.97 -10.94
C GLY A 196 7.64 7.24 -12.17
N LEU A 197 7.87 5.92 -12.10
CA LEU A 197 8.35 5.08 -13.20
C LEU A 197 7.48 3.84 -13.37
N ASP A 198 7.45 3.30 -14.59
CA ASP A 198 6.65 2.13 -14.94
C ASP A 198 7.03 0.91 -14.07
N GLY A 199 6.06 0.38 -13.32
CA GLY A 199 6.26 -0.76 -12.42
C GLY A 199 7.03 -0.48 -11.13
N LEU A 200 7.52 0.74 -10.90
CA LEU A 200 8.38 1.05 -9.76
C LEU A 200 7.65 0.89 -8.42
N ALA A 201 6.48 1.48 -8.25
CA ALA A 201 5.79 1.49 -6.96
C ALA A 201 5.08 0.18 -6.62
N ILE A 202 4.47 -0.47 -7.62
CA ILE A 202 3.58 -1.61 -7.37
C ILE A 202 4.30 -2.83 -6.78
N MET A 203 5.50 -3.16 -7.24
CA MET A 203 6.24 -4.31 -6.72
C MET A 203 6.72 -4.11 -5.28
N PRO A 204 7.34 -2.98 -4.90
CA PRO A 204 7.62 -2.66 -3.49
C PRO A 204 6.38 -2.67 -2.60
N VAL A 205 5.22 -2.20 -3.09
CA VAL A 205 3.94 -2.29 -2.36
C VAL A 205 3.54 -3.76 -2.13
N MET A 206 3.64 -4.60 -3.16
CA MET A 206 3.34 -6.03 -3.02
C MET A 206 4.29 -6.71 -2.01
N ILE A 207 5.58 -6.41 -2.07
CA ILE A 207 6.58 -6.95 -1.15
C ILE A 207 6.26 -6.50 0.29
N ALA A 208 6.07 -5.20 0.51
CA ALA A 208 5.75 -4.65 1.82
C ALA A 208 4.40 -5.18 2.36
N GLY A 209 3.37 -5.20 1.52
CA GLY A 209 2.05 -5.73 1.87
C GLY A 209 2.08 -7.20 2.25
N SER A 210 2.79 -8.03 1.49
CA SER A 210 2.94 -9.47 1.80
C SER A 210 3.69 -9.68 3.10
N THR A 211 4.75 -8.91 3.34
CA THR A 211 5.54 -8.96 4.57
C THR A 211 4.68 -8.60 5.79
N LEU A 212 3.95 -7.48 5.71
CA LEU A 212 3.00 -7.09 6.76
C LEU A 212 1.87 -8.11 6.93
N GLY A 213 1.45 -8.76 5.85
CA GLY A 213 0.46 -9.84 5.88
C GLY A 213 0.96 -11.06 6.65
N VAL A 214 2.20 -11.49 6.42
CA VAL A 214 2.83 -12.57 7.19
C VAL A 214 2.93 -12.17 8.68
N ILE A 215 3.32 -10.94 8.97
CA ILE A 215 3.34 -10.40 10.34
C ILE A 215 1.93 -10.44 10.94
N ALA A 216 0.91 -9.96 10.22
CA ALA A 216 -0.48 -9.96 10.67
C ALA A 216 -0.99 -11.38 10.98
N TYR A 217 -0.62 -12.35 10.16
CA TYR A 217 -0.93 -13.75 10.38
C TYR A 217 -0.25 -14.31 11.65
N ALA A 218 1.02 -13.98 11.85
CA ALA A 218 1.80 -14.41 13.01
C ALA A 218 1.27 -13.80 14.31
N VAL A 219 1.07 -12.49 14.37
CA VAL A 219 0.60 -11.81 15.59
C VAL A 219 -0.88 -12.05 15.89
N GLY A 220 -1.64 -12.54 14.92
CA GLY A 220 -3.04 -12.96 15.08
C GLY A 220 -3.21 -14.39 15.62
N ARG A 221 -2.13 -15.10 15.95
CA ARG A 221 -2.14 -16.49 16.40
C ARG A 221 -1.32 -16.68 17.66
N VAL A 222 -1.90 -17.32 18.67
CA VAL A 222 -1.27 -17.55 19.97
C VAL A 222 0.00 -18.40 19.84
N ASP A 223 -0.04 -19.51 19.07
CA ASP A 223 1.10 -20.40 18.85
C ASP A 223 2.34 -19.70 18.25
N PHE A 224 2.12 -18.80 17.28
CA PHE A 224 3.20 -18.02 16.70
C PHE A 224 3.69 -16.89 17.62
N THR A 225 2.79 -16.23 18.34
CA THR A 225 3.18 -15.14 19.25
C THR A 225 4.01 -15.66 20.42
N GLU A 226 3.66 -16.83 20.97
CA GLU A 226 4.46 -17.51 22.00
C GLU A 226 5.85 -17.93 21.47
N TYR A 227 5.90 -18.53 20.26
CA TYR A 227 7.18 -18.94 19.66
C TYR A 227 8.08 -17.77 19.28
N LEU A 228 7.51 -16.69 18.72
CA LEU A 228 8.24 -15.53 18.27
C LEU A 228 8.47 -14.52 19.39
N ASP A 229 7.78 -14.67 20.53
CA ASP A 229 7.80 -13.72 21.64
C ASP A 229 7.39 -12.32 21.19
N VAL A 230 6.24 -12.21 20.55
CA VAL A 230 5.65 -10.97 20.06
C VAL A 230 4.25 -10.78 20.62
N HIS A 231 3.76 -9.55 20.60
CA HIS A 231 2.44 -9.24 21.15
C HIS A 231 1.31 -9.86 20.34
N TYR A 232 0.38 -10.53 21.02
CA TYR A 232 -0.80 -11.11 20.41
C TYR A 232 -1.86 -10.03 20.12
N VAL A 233 -2.29 -9.94 18.87
CA VAL A 233 -3.36 -9.03 18.42
C VAL A 233 -4.46 -9.88 17.76
N PRO A 234 -5.50 -10.28 18.51
CA PRO A 234 -6.55 -11.16 18.02
C PRO A 234 -7.26 -10.58 16.79
N GLY A 235 -7.52 -11.41 15.80
CA GLY A 235 -8.26 -11.04 14.60
C GLY A 235 -7.39 -10.50 13.45
N THR A 236 -6.16 -10.07 13.68
CA THR A 236 -5.29 -9.52 12.62
C THR A 236 -4.91 -10.55 11.56
N GLY A 237 -4.99 -11.84 11.87
CA GLY A 237 -4.72 -12.90 10.89
C GLY A 237 -5.59 -12.83 9.63
N GLU A 238 -6.81 -12.29 9.70
CA GLU A 238 -7.68 -12.08 8.53
C GLU A 238 -7.13 -11.03 7.55
N ILE A 239 -6.27 -10.11 8.02
CA ILE A 239 -5.58 -9.13 7.16
C ILE A 239 -4.67 -9.85 6.13
N PHE A 240 -4.17 -11.06 6.44
CA PHE A 240 -3.38 -11.83 5.49
C PHE A 240 -4.16 -12.13 4.20
N ILE A 241 -5.47 -12.32 4.28
CA ILE A 241 -6.33 -12.50 3.10
C ILE A 241 -6.36 -11.22 2.25
N PHE A 242 -6.48 -10.05 2.89
CA PHE A 242 -6.42 -8.76 2.21
C PHE A 242 -5.07 -8.55 1.51
N THR A 243 -3.95 -8.84 2.19
CA THR A 243 -2.62 -8.65 1.62
C THR A 243 -2.32 -9.61 0.47
N MET A 244 -2.85 -10.84 0.52
CA MET A 244 -2.75 -11.78 -0.60
C MET A 244 -3.64 -11.37 -1.78
N ALA A 245 -4.83 -10.79 -1.52
CA ALA A 245 -5.63 -10.15 -2.56
C ALA A 245 -4.90 -8.95 -3.18
N LEU A 246 -4.21 -8.11 -2.36
CA LEU A 246 -3.36 -7.02 -2.82
C LEU A 246 -2.24 -7.53 -3.73
N PHE A 247 -1.58 -8.62 -3.34
CA PHE A 247 -0.50 -9.22 -4.13
C PHE A 247 -1.02 -9.71 -5.49
N GLY A 248 -2.17 -10.42 -5.51
CA GLY A 248 -2.80 -10.88 -6.75
C GLY A 248 -3.25 -9.71 -7.64
N ALA A 249 -3.87 -8.68 -7.06
CA ALA A 249 -4.29 -7.47 -7.77
C ALA A 249 -3.09 -6.70 -8.34
N GLY A 250 -2.00 -6.61 -7.56
CA GLY A 250 -0.76 -5.98 -7.96
C GLY A 250 -0.09 -6.69 -9.13
N LEU A 251 -0.02 -8.03 -9.14
CA LEU A 251 0.49 -8.80 -10.27
C LEU A 251 -0.38 -8.64 -11.52
N GLY A 252 -1.71 -8.69 -11.36
CA GLY A 252 -2.64 -8.46 -12.46
C GLY A 252 -2.52 -7.06 -13.07
N PHE A 253 -2.22 -6.04 -12.25
CA PHE A 253 -1.93 -4.69 -12.72
C PHE A 253 -0.52 -4.58 -13.35
N LEU A 254 0.49 -5.17 -12.72
CA LEU A 254 1.88 -5.14 -13.21
C LEU A 254 2.01 -5.74 -14.62
N TRP A 255 1.15 -6.71 -14.97
CA TRP A 255 1.07 -7.26 -16.33
C TRP A 255 0.89 -6.18 -17.40
N TYR A 256 0.21 -5.08 -17.07
CA TYR A 256 -0.03 -3.96 -17.96
C TYR A 256 0.82 -2.72 -17.66
N ASN A 257 1.41 -2.65 -16.47
CA ASN A 257 2.20 -1.50 -16.03
C ASN A 257 3.72 -1.74 -16.12
N ALA A 258 4.17 -2.97 -16.43
CA ALA A 258 5.58 -3.24 -16.74
C ALA A 258 6.06 -2.41 -17.94
N PRO A 259 7.32 -1.93 -17.96
CA PRO A 259 7.86 -1.11 -19.04
C PRO A 259 7.82 -1.81 -20.41
N PRO A 260 7.29 -1.17 -21.48
CA PRO A 260 6.61 0.11 -21.52
C PRO A 260 5.15 -0.01 -21.04
N ALA A 261 4.73 0.86 -20.09
CA ALA A 261 3.42 0.75 -19.46
C ALA A 261 2.26 1.03 -20.43
N ALA A 262 1.25 0.14 -20.43
CA ALA A 262 0.00 0.33 -21.15
C ALA A 262 -1.01 1.21 -20.37
N VAL A 263 -0.79 1.38 -19.05
CA VAL A 263 -1.61 2.18 -18.12
C VAL A 263 -0.77 2.60 -16.92
N PHE A 264 -0.93 3.85 -16.46
CA PHE A 264 -0.34 4.32 -15.20
C PHE A 264 -1.28 4.07 -14.02
N MET A 265 -0.69 3.83 -12.84
CA MET A 265 -1.45 3.58 -11.61
C MET A 265 -2.28 4.81 -11.22
N GLY A 266 -1.67 5.97 -11.23
CA GLY A 266 -2.25 7.24 -10.82
C GLY A 266 -2.41 7.37 -9.30
N ASP A 267 -2.86 8.55 -8.89
CA ASP A 267 -3.11 8.85 -7.47
C ASP A 267 -4.21 7.94 -6.88
N THR A 268 -5.13 7.46 -7.72
CA THR A 268 -6.17 6.48 -7.36
C THR A 268 -5.58 5.21 -6.74
N GLY A 269 -4.52 4.66 -7.33
CA GLY A 269 -3.88 3.44 -6.85
C GLY A 269 -2.84 3.72 -5.77
N SER A 270 -1.93 4.64 -6.02
CA SER A 270 -0.78 4.87 -5.15
C SER A 270 -1.16 5.36 -3.75
N LEU A 271 -2.13 6.29 -3.63
CA LEU A 271 -2.64 6.74 -2.33
C LEU A 271 -3.39 5.62 -1.60
N ALA A 272 -4.23 4.85 -2.32
CA ALA A 272 -4.98 3.73 -1.75
C ALA A 272 -4.05 2.66 -1.15
N LEU A 273 -3.04 2.27 -1.91
CA LEU A 273 -2.10 1.22 -1.52
C LEU A 273 -1.21 1.67 -0.36
N GLY A 274 -0.70 2.91 -0.41
CA GLY A 274 0.09 3.45 0.69
C GLY A 274 -0.72 3.61 1.97
N GLY A 275 -1.96 4.10 1.87
CA GLY A 275 -2.90 4.17 3.01
C GLY A 275 -3.20 2.78 3.59
N ALA A 276 -3.40 1.78 2.73
CA ALA A 276 -3.59 0.39 3.15
C ALA A 276 -2.39 -0.16 3.95
N LEU A 277 -1.15 0.05 3.47
CA LEU A 277 0.06 -0.36 4.19
C LEU A 277 0.13 0.29 5.58
N GLY A 278 -0.14 1.60 5.67
CA GLY A 278 -0.19 2.31 6.95
C GLY A 278 -1.25 1.77 7.89
N ALA A 279 -2.47 1.51 7.37
CA ALA A 279 -3.57 0.94 8.16
C ALA A 279 -3.25 -0.48 8.67
N ILE A 280 -2.60 -1.32 7.85
CA ILE A 280 -2.17 -2.67 8.26
C ILE A 280 -1.15 -2.58 9.39
N ALA A 281 -0.15 -1.69 9.27
CA ALA A 281 0.87 -1.51 10.30
C ALA A 281 0.28 -1.06 11.64
N VAL A 282 -0.68 -0.11 11.61
CA VAL A 282 -1.42 0.35 12.80
C VAL A 282 -2.25 -0.80 13.39
N ALA A 283 -2.97 -1.58 12.55
CA ALA A 283 -3.77 -2.72 13.00
C ALA A 283 -2.94 -3.78 13.72
N THR A 284 -1.73 -4.04 13.23
CA THR A 284 -0.85 -5.11 13.72
C THR A 284 0.12 -4.65 14.80
N LYS A 285 0.15 -3.37 15.18
CA LYS A 285 1.15 -2.79 16.09
C LYS A 285 2.60 -2.88 15.57
N HIS A 286 2.77 -2.78 14.26
CA HIS A 286 4.06 -2.87 13.59
C HIS A 286 4.38 -1.60 12.79
N GLU A 287 4.04 -0.44 13.36
CA GLU A 287 4.20 0.88 12.72
C GLU A 287 5.67 1.18 12.39
N LEU A 288 6.59 0.87 13.31
CA LEU A 288 8.03 1.05 13.07
C LEU A 288 8.61 0.01 12.11
N VAL A 289 8.06 -1.20 12.10
CA VAL A 289 8.45 -2.23 11.13
C VAL A 289 8.06 -1.81 9.72
N LEU A 290 6.92 -1.12 9.54
CA LEU A 290 6.57 -0.55 8.25
C LEU A 290 7.64 0.43 7.75
N ALA A 291 8.26 1.22 8.63
CA ALA A 291 9.34 2.12 8.22
C ALA A 291 10.59 1.37 7.71
N ILE A 292 10.83 0.14 8.18
CA ILE A 292 11.89 -0.75 7.69
C ILE A 292 11.48 -1.40 6.37
N VAL A 293 10.36 -2.12 6.37
CA VAL A 293 9.84 -2.87 5.22
C VAL A 293 9.52 -1.94 4.05
N GLY A 294 8.94 -0.78 4.35
CA GLY A 294 8.66 0.30 3.41
C GLY A 294 9.81 1.31 3.26
N GLY A 295 11.03 0.96 3.66
CA GLY A 295 12.17 1.89 3.70
C GLY A 295 12.50 2.53 2.36
N LEU A 296 12.19 1.86 1.24
CA LEU A 296 12.28 2.49 -0.07
C LEU A 296 11.36 3.72 -0.16
N PHE A 297 10.11 3.61 0.25
CA PHE A 297 9.16 4.73 0.25
C PHE A 297 9.59 5.84 1.19
N VAL A 298 10.17 5.46 2.34
CA VAL A 298 10.74 6.42 3.30
C VAL A 298 11.88 7.20 2.66
N VAL A 299 12.82 6.55 1.98
CA VAL A 299 13.95 7.20 1.28
C VAL A 299 13.46 8.13 0.17
N GLU A 300 12.47 7.69 -0.62
CA GLU A 300 11.85 8.52 -1.67
C GLU A 300 11.24 9.79 -1.07
N ALA A 301 10.42 9.67 -0.03
CA ALA A 301 9.81 10.81 0.64
C ALA A 301 10.84 11.73 1.31
N LEU A 302 11.82 11.16 2.02
CA LEU A 302 12.89 11.94 2.66
C LEU A 302 13.74 12.69 1.62
N SER A 303 13.99 12.11 0.44
CA SER A 303 14.73 12.79 -0.62
C SER A 303 14.04 14.08 -1.06
N VAL A 304 12.69 14.06 -1.15
CA VAL A 304 11.89 15.25 -1.47
C VAL A 304 11.93 16.26 -0.33
N ILE A 305 11.74 15.82 0.92
CA ILE A 305 11.77 16.70 2.10
C ILE A 305 13.12 17.41 2.19
N ILE A 306 14.22 16.65 2.11
CA ILE A 306 15.60 17.19 2.16
C ILE A 306 15.82 18.17 1.03
N GLN A 307 15.46 17.82 -0.20
CA GLN A 307 15.60 18.70 -1.37
C GLN A 307 14.87 20.02 -1.17
N VAL A 308 13.60 19.97 -0.74
CA VAL A 308 12.77 21.18 -0.58
C VAL A 308 13.31 22.06 0.56
N LEU A 309 13.66 21.47 1.71
CA LEU A 309 14.17 22.24 2.86
C LEU A 309 15.52 22.88 2.55
N TYR A 310 16.43 22.13 1.93
CA TYR A 310 17.75 22.63 1.56
C TYR A 310 17.67 23.72 0.48
N PHE A 311 16.84 23.49 -0.55
CA PHE A 311 16.65 24.48 -1.61
C PHE A 311 16.05 25.79 -1.11
N LYS A 312 15.05 25.73 -0.20
CA LYS A 312 14.47 26.95 0.40
C LYS A 312 15.49 27.76 1.22
N ARG A 313 16.51 27.08 1.81
CA ARG A 313 17.53 27.76 2.62
C ARG A 313 18.71 28.28 1.81
N THR A 314 19.11 27.56 0.77
CA THR A 314 20.41 27.80 0.10
C THR A 314 20.28 28.18 -1.38
N GLY A 315 19.09 28.01 -1.99
CA GLY A 315 18.90 28.14 -3.43
C GLY A 315 19.60 27.04 -4.26
N LYS A 316 20.25 26.06 -3.61
CA LYS A 316 20.99 24.96 -4.28
C LYS A 316 20.24 23.64 -4.15
N ARG A 317 20.47 22.74 -5.10
CA ARG A 317 19.92 21.37 -5.06
C ARG A 317 20.90 20.42 -4.41
N VAL A 318 20.40 19.49 -3.56
CA VAL A 318 21.16 18.35 -3.02
C VAL A 318 21.20 17.22 -4.05
N PHE A 319 20.04 16.86 -4.58
CA PHE A 319 19.89 15.87 -5.64
C PHE A 319 19.69 16.55 -6.99
N LEU A 320 20.08 15.92 -8.09
CA LEU A 320 19.82 16.44 -9.45
C LEU A 320 18.33 16.67 -9.67
N MET A 321 17.51 15.74 -9.17
CA MET A 321 16.06 15.83 -9.11
C MET A 321 15.55 14.97 -7.94
N ALA A 322 14.42 15.29 -7.36
CA ALA A 322 13.73 14.50 -6.34
C ALA A 322 12.28 14.24 -6.80
N PRO A 323 11.69 13.09 -6.45
CA PRO A 323 12.21 11.98 -5.63
C PRO A 323 13.48 11.32 -6.18
N ILE A 324 14.13 10.41 -5.37
CA ILE A 324 15.51 9.95 -5.65
C ILE A 324 15.62 9.09 -6.91
N HIS A 325 14.56 8.40 -7.36
CA HIS A 325 14.57 7.68 -8.63
C HIS A 325 14.88 8.61 -9.81
N HIS A 326 14.35 9.83 -9.84
CA HIS A 326 14.66 10.82 -10.86
C HIS A 326 16.11 11.31 -10.82
N HIS A 327 16.77 11.27 -9.64
CA HIS A 327 18.20 11.55 -9.56
C HIS A 327 19.03 10.54 -10.37
N TYR A 328 18.66 9.25 -10.31
CA TYR A 328 19.34 8.21 -11.08
C TYR A 328 19.02 8.28 -12.56
N GLU A 329 17.78 8.66 -12.96
CA GLU A 329 17.47 8.95 -14.37
C GLU A 329 18.34 10.07 -14.91
N LYS A 330 18.45 11.20 -14.16
CA LYS A 330 19.34 12.33 -14.54
C LYS A 330 20.81 11.96 -14.56
N LYS A 331 21.22 10.86 -13.89
CA LYS A 331 22.57 10.26 -14.02
C LYS A 331 22.73 9.36 -15.25
N GLY A 332 21.66 9.16 -16.03
CA GLY A 332 21.71 8.35 -17.25
C GLY A 332 21.44 6.85 -17.02
N TRP A 333 20.90 6.45 -15.86
CA TRP A 333 20.50 5.05 -15.66
C TRP A 333 19.22 4.76 -16.45
N ALA A 334 19.17 3.61 -17.11
CA ALA A 334 17.95 3.17 -17.77
C ALA A 334 16.84 2.88 -16.76
N GLU A 335 15.61 3.26 -17.10
CA GLU A 335 14.42 3.10 -16.23
C GLU A 335 14.26 1.66 -15.71
N PRO A 336 14.34 0.58 -16.54
CA PRO A 336 14.25 -0.79 -16.03
C PRO A 336 15.34 -1.16 -15.02
N THR A 337 16.54 -0.57 -15.15
CA THR A 337 17.65 -0.81 -14.21
C THR A 337 17.34 -0.21 -12.84
N ILE A 338 16.77 1.00 -12.80
CA ILE A 338 16.35 1.65 -11.54
C ILE A 338 15.26 0.80 -10.90
N VAL A 339 14.23 0.45 -11.65
CA VAL A 339 13.06 -0.32 -11.18
C VAL A 339 13.49 -1.65 -10.56
N ILE A 340 14.28 -2.45 -11.26
CA ILE A 340 14.73 -3.77 -10.78
C ILE A 340 15.62 -3.62 -9.53
N ARG A 341 16.53 -2.67 -9.49
CA ARG A 341 17.38 -2.43 -8.31
C ARG A 341 16.55 -2.02 -7.09
N PHE A 342 15.52 -1.20 -7.28
CA PHE A 342 14.62 -0.78 -6.19
C PHE A 342 13.76 -1.94 -5.69
N TRP A 343 13.33 -2.86 -6.57
CA TRP A 343 12.67 -4.11 -6.16
C TRP A 343 13.57 -4.98 -5.30
N ILE A 344 14.86 -5.13 -5.69
CA ILE A 344 15.86 -5.89 -4.91
C ILE A 344 16.05 -5.24 -3.53
N ILE A 345 16.18 -3.92 -3.46
CA ILE A 345 16.30 -3.19 -2.18
C ILE A 345 15.05 -3.43 -1.32
N SER A 346 13.85 -3.36 -1.90
CA SER A 346 12.61 -3.61 -1.17
C SER A 346 12.54 -5.03 -0.62
N LEU A 347 13.03 -6.03 -1.37
CA LEU A 347 13.09 -7.41 -0.91
C LEU A 347 14.07 -7.57 0.27
N ILE A 348 15.24 -6.95 0.20
CA ILE A 348 16.21 -6.93 1.32
C ILE A 348 15.59 -6.29 2.57
N LEU A 349 14.92 -5.15 2.42
CA LEU A 349 14.26 -4.47 3.52
C LEU A 349 13.11 -5.30 4.12
N ALA A 350 12.36 -6.03 3.29
CA ALA A 350 11.34 -6.97 3.72
C ALA A 350 11.92 -8.09 4.58
N MET A 351 13.05 -8.67 4.16
CA MET A 351 13.76 -9.71 4.93
C MET A 351 14.28 -9.17 6.27
N ILE A 352 14.82 -7.94 6.29
CA ILE A 352 15.23 -7.27 7.53
C ILE A 352 14.02 -7.07 8.44
N GLY A 353 12.88 -6.59 7.90
CA GLY A 353 11.65 -6.42 8.67
C GLY A 353 11.11 -7.73 9.26
N LEU A 354 11.13 -8.84 8.50
CA LEU A 354 10.76 -10.16 9.02
C LEU A 354 11.73 -10.64 10.09
N ALA A 355 13.02 -10.37 9.94
CA ALA A 355 14.02 -10.75 10.93
C ALA A 355 13.74 -10.09 12.31
N THR A 356 13.16 -8.88 12.34
CA THR A 356 12.79 -8.21 13.61
C THR A 356 11.78 -9.00 14.45
N LEU A 357 11.02 -9.92 13.86
CA LEU A 357 10.09 -10.78 14.59
C LEU A 357 10.81 -11.78 15.51
N LYS A 358 12.05 -12.17 15.18
CA LYS A 358 12.77 -13.20 15.94
C LYS A 358 14.08 -12.74 16.56
N VAL A 359 14.59 -11.54 16.21
CA VAL A 359 15.79 -10.98 16.88
C VAL A 359 15.48 -10.75 18.34
N ARG A 360 16.31 -11.33 19.20
CA ARG A 360 16.27 -11.21 20.68
C ARG A 360 17.33 -10.24 21.14
#